data_87bfd3d4570f1015bb04fdb0144143d3
#
_entry.id   87bfd3d4570f1015bb04fdb0144143d3
#
_cell.length_a   1.000
_cell.length_b   1.000
_cell.length_c   1.000
_cell.angle_alpha   90.00
_cell.angle_beta   90.00
_cell.angle_gamma   90.00
#
_symmetry.space_group_name_H-M   'P 1'
#
loop_
_entity.id
_entity.type
_entity.pdbx_description
1 polymer ?
#
loop_
_entity_poly.entity_id
_entity_poly.type
_entity_poly.pdbx_seq_one_letter_code
_entity_poly.pdbx_strand_id
1 'polypeptide(L)'
;MSNSAVSVENVWKYFRLYHEKNQYLKSTLLRGRRARYDEFWALKGVDFEIPFGSTFGIIGSNGSGKSTLLKCLAGILSPDKGSVSCNGRMAALLELGAGFHPDLSGRENIYLNGAILGMTRSEIDRKLEEIIDFSGLEKFVDTPVKNYSSGMVVRLGFAVATNVDPEILIIDEVLAVGDESFQHRCHEKIESFRQEGRTIILVSHGLMQVAQLCSTVAWLEKGVIQ
;
A
#
# COMPACT_ATOMS: atom_id res chain seq x y z
N MET A 1 -0.46 -18.47 -20.25
CA MET A 1 -0.59 -17.89 -18.90
C MET A 1 0.60 -16.98 -18.72
N SER A 2 0.40 -15.71 -18.40
CA SER A 2 1.54 -14.79 -18.22
C SER A 2 2.35 -15.26 -17.01
N ASN A 3 3.67 -15.34 -17.18
CA ASN A 3 4.59 -15.77 -16.11
C ASN A 3 4.97 -14.57 -15.20
N SER A 4 4.02 -13.61 -15.04
CA SER A 4 4.22 -12.38 -14.29
C SER A 4 3.42 -12.41 -12.99
N ALA A 5 4.04 -11.92 -11.89
CA ALA A 5 3.40 -11.74 -10.60
C ALA A 5 2.35 -10.63 -10.67
N VAL A 6 2.65 -9.57 -11.44
CA VAL A 6 1.74 -8.46 -11.68
C VAL A 6 1.77 -8.08 -13.16
N SER A 7 0.59 -7.88 -13.77
CA SER A 7 0.42 -7.31 -15.10
C SER A 7 -0.44 -6.06 -15.02
N VAL A 8 0.03 -4.99 -15.63
CA VAL A 8 -0.64 -3.70 -15.76
C VAL A 8 -0.84 -3.42 -17.23
N GLU A 9 -2.08 -3.36 -17.68
CA GLU A 9 -2.44 -3.28 -19.12
C GLU A 9 -3.24 -2.04 -19.38
N ASN A 10 -2.66 -1.07 -20.09
CA ASN A 10 -3.27 0.16 -20.55
C ASN A 10 -4.09 0.87 -19.46
N VAL A 11 -3.50 1.03 -18.28
CA VAL A 11 -4.20 1.55 -17.09
C VAL A 11 -4.33 3.07 -17.18
N TRP A 12 -5.58 3.54 -17.04
CA TRP A 12 -5.94 4.95 -16.97
C TRP A 12 -6.69 5.22 -15.67
N LYS A 13 -6.39 6.34 -15.00
CA LYS A 13 -7.11 6.78 -13.82
C LYS A 13 -7.26 8.28 -13.79
N TYR A 14 -8.51 8.77 -13.59
CA TYR A 14 -8.78 10.19 -13.42
C TYR A 14 -9.46 10.49 -12.08
N PHE A 15 -9.37 11.75 -11.68
CA PHE A 15 -10.10 12.33 -10.57
C PHE A 15 -10.85 13.56 -11.01
N ARG A 16 -12.03 13.79 -10.41
CA ARG A 16 -12.85 14.97 -10.67
C ARG A 16 -12.44 16.09 -9.74
N LEU A 17 -11.96 17.18 -10.30
CA LEU A 17 -11.61 18.40 -9.55
C LEU A 17 -12.81 19.36 -9.62
N TYR A 18 -13.51 19.53 -8.51
CA TYR A 18 -14.65 20.44 -8.40
C TYR A 18 -14.16 21.84 -8.07
N HIS A 19 -14.46 22.82 -8.92
CA HIS A 19 -14.06 24.22 -8.73
C HIS A 19 -14.92 24.97 -7.72
N GLU A 20 -16.17 24.54 -7.48
CA GLU A 20 -17.08 25.14 -6.51
C GLU A 20 -17.60 24.09 -5.53
N LYS A 21 -17.36 24.32 -4.22
CA LYS A 21 -18.10 23.62 -3.16
C LYS A 21 -19.47 24.28 -3.06
N ASN A 22 -20.50 23.70 -3.67
CA ASN A 22 -21.90 24.05 -3.37
C ASN A 22 -22.20 23.61 -1.94
N GLN A 23 -21.93 24.46 -0.95
CA GLN A 23 -22.14 24.17 0.48
C GLN A 23 -23.60 24.30 0.91
N TYR A 24 -24.50 24.74 0.05
CA TYR A 24 -25.92 24.94 0.38
C TYR A 24 -26.85 24.23 -0.59
N LEU A 25 -27.68 23.32 -0.07
CA LEU A 25 -28.75 22.62 -0.80
C LEU A 25 -29.71 23.59 -1.56
N LYS A 26 -29.91 24.81 -1.02
CA LYS A 26 -30.73 25.86 -1.66
C LYS A 26 -30.16 26.39 -2.99
N SER A 27 -28.84 26.40 -3.18
CA SER A 27 -28.22 26.86 -4.43
C SER A 27 -28.37 25.84 -5.58
N THR A 28 -28.48 24.56 -5.26
CA THR A 28 -28.68 23.48 -6.25
C THR A 28 -30.09 23.49 -6.82
N LEU A 29 -31.12 23.82 -6.00
CA LEU A 29 -32.52 23.91 -6.42
C LEU A 29 -32.82 25.13 -7.28
N LEU A 30 -32.09 26.26 -7.08
CA LEU A 30 -32.36 27.52 -7.77
C LEU A 30 -31.63 27.69 -9.11
N ARG A 31 -30.53 26.92 -9.38
CA ARG A 31 -29.71 27.13 -10.59
C ARG A 31 -29.69 26.00 -11.61
N GLY A 32 -30.23 24.81 -11.32
CA GLY A 32 -30.29 23.70 -12.27
C GLY A 32 -28.95 23.33 -12.95
N ARG A 33 -27.82 23.95 -12.51
CA ARG A 33 -26.50 23.73 -13.09
C ARG A 33 -25.79 22.61 -12.33
N ARG A 34 -25.44 21.55 -13.04
CA ARG A 34 -24.53 20.52 -12.56
C ARG A 34 -23.20 21.19 -12.17
N ALA A 35 -22.63 20.80 -11.00
CA ALA A 35 -21.33 21.27 -10.58
C ALA A 35 -20.31 21.06 -11.71
N ARG A 36 -19.61 22.13 -12.08
CA ARG A 36 -18.52 22.03 -13.07
C ARG A 36 -17.33 21.37 -12.40
N TYR A 37 -16.78 20.36 -13.05
CA TYR A 37 -15.56 19.68 -12.66
C TYR A 37 -14.64 19.54 -13.88
N ASP A 38 -13.35 19.56 -13.62
CA ASP A 38 -12.34 19.17 -14.59
C ASP A 38 -11.86 17.76 -14.31
N GLU A 39 -11.52 17.00 -15.34
CA GLU A 39 -10.92 15.68 -15.21
C GLU A 39 -9.41 15.81 -15.12
N PHE A 40 -8.85 15.41 -13.99
CA PHE A 40 -7.42 15.30 -13.78
C PHE A 40 -7.00 13.84 -13.99
N TRP A 41 -6.34 13.57 -15.08
CA TRP A 41 -5.82 12.24 -15.41
C TRP A 41 -4.50 12.00 -14.68
N ALA A 42 -4.53 11.18 -13.65
CA ALA A 42 -3.37 10.82 -12.84
C ALA A 42 -2.54 9.69 -13.46
N LEU A 43 -3.18 8.78 -14.23
CA LEU A 43 -2.53 7.72 -15.01
C LEU A 43 -3.08 7.75 -16.43
N LYS A 44 -2.22 7.50 -17.43
CA LYS A 44 -2.52 7.69 -18.86
C LYS A 44 -1.90 6.58 -19.70
N GLY A 45 -2.56 5.41 -19.74
CA GLY A 45 -2.10 4.27 -20.52
C GLY A 45 -0.79 3.69 -19.96
N VAL A 46 -0.81 3.31 -18.70
CA VAL A 46 0.35 2.68 -18.04
C VAL A 46 0.35 1.19 -18.34
N ASP A 47 1.49 0.71 -18.88
CA ASP A 47 1.71 -0.69 -19.24
C ASP A 47 3.05 -1.17 -18.69
N PHE A 48 3.05 -2.28 -17.95
CA PHE A 48 4.26 -3.03 -17.57
C PHE A 48 3.89 -4.38 -16.95
N GLU A 49 4.89 -5.27 -16.88
CA GLU A 49 4.80 -6.55 -16.19
C GLU A 49 5.90 -6.67 -15.14
N ILE A 50 5.59 -7.34 -14.03
CA ILE A 50 6.53 -7.64 -12.95
C ILE A 50 6.69 -9.15 -12.87
N PRO A 51 7.88 -9.70 -13.14
CA PRO A 51 8.14 -11.14 -13.03
C PRO A 51 8.06 -11.60 -11.56
N PHE A 52 7.73 -12.87 -11.35
CA PHE A 52 7.85 -13.49 -10.02
C PHE A 52 9.28 -13.40 -9.48
N GLY A 53 9.40 -13.20 -8.18
CA GLY A 53 10.68 -13.18 -7.47
C GLY A 53 11.58 -11.96 -7.77
N SER A 54 11.08 -10.97 -8.51
CA SER A 54 11.83 -9.77 -8.84
C SER A 54 11.60 -8.64 -7.84
N THR A 55 12.59 -7.78 -7.66
CA THR A 55 12.42 -6.48 -7.00
C THR A 55 12.25 -5.40 -8.07
N PHE A 56 11.07 -4.82 -8.15
CA PHE A 56 10.67 -3.85 -9.15
C PHE A 56 10.55 -2.45 -8.54
N GLY A 57 11.23 -1.47 -9.10
CA GLY A 57 11.21 -0.09 -8.64
C GLY A 57 10.17 0.76 -9.39
N ILE A 58 9.47 1.65 -8.68
CA ILE A 58 8.67 2.71 -9.30
C ILE A 58 9.22 4.04 -8.83
N ILE A 59 9.75 4.82 -9.76
CA ILE A 59 10.32 6.14 -9.50
C ILE A 59 9.56 7.24 -10.24
N GLY A 60 9.74 8.48 -9.82
CA GLY A 60 9.14 9.66 -10.45
C GLY A 60 9.00 10.82 -9.47
N SER A 61 8.77 12.01 -9.99
CA SER A 61 8.59 13.23 -9.20
C SER A 61 7.30 13.18 -8.35
N ASN A 62 7.16 14.08 -7.38
CA ASN A 62 5.92 14.27 -6.64
C ASN A 62 4.80 14.69 -7.62
N GLY A 63 3.63 14.05 -7.48
CA GLY A 63 2.50 14.26 -8.39
C GLY A 63 2.61 13.52 -9.73
N SER A 64 3.62 12.67 -9.95
CA SER A 64 3.73 11.88 -11.20
C SER A 64 2.67 10.79 -11.35
N GLY A 65 1.96 10.41 -10.27
CA GLY A 65 0.94 9.36 -10.27
C GLY A 65 1.32 8.10 -9.50
N LYS A 66 2.51 8.02 -8.86
CA LYS A 66 3.00 6.83 -8.14
C LYS A 66 2.01 6.29 -7.10
N SER A 67 1.54 7.13 -6.19
CA SER A 67 0.58 6.71 -5.15
C SER A 67 -0.76 6.26 -5.74
N THR A 68 -1.19 6.85 -6.87
CA THR A 68 -2.38 6.40 -7.59
C THR A 68 -2.16 5.02 -8.20
N LEU A 69 -1.00 4.81 -8.83
CA LEU A 69 -0.62 3.51 -9.40
C LEU A 69 -0.55 2.43 -8.32
N LEU A 70 0.13 2.72 -7.19
CA LEU A 70 0.19 1.79 -6.06
C LEU A 70 -1.20 1.41 -5.52
N LYS A 71 -2.10 2.38 -5.40
CA LYS A 71 -3.49 2.11 -4.98
C LYS A 71 -4.25 1.26 -6.00
N CYS A 72 -3.95 1.40 -7.28
CA CYS A 72 -4.50 0.52 -8.32
C CYS A 72 -3.91 -0.89 -8.21
N LEU A 73 -2.59 -1.02 -8.01
CA LEU A 73 -1.93 -2.32 -7.80
C LEU A 73 -2.48 -3.04 -6.56
N ALA A 74 -2.65 -2.33 -5.45
CA ALA A 74 -3.20 -2.86 -4.20
C ALA A 74 -4.72 -3.13 -4.23
N GLY A 75 -5.40 -2.87 -5.36
CA GLY A 75 -6.85 -3.05 -5.47
C GLY A 75 -7.70 -2.04 -4.67
N ILE A 76 -7.07 -1.00 -4.09
CA ILE A 76 -7.76 0.08 -3.35
C ILE A 76 -8.52 0.99 -4.31
N LEU A 77 -7.96 1.23 -5.49
CA LEU A 77 -8.59 2.00 -6.56
C LEU A 77 -8.76 1.14 -7.81
N SER A 78 -9.97 1.14 -8.36
CA SER A 78 -10.19 0.53 -9.68
C SER A 78 -9.74 1.51 -10.78
N PRO A 79 -9.01 1.04 -11.81
CA PRO A 79 -8.70 1.86 -12.98
C PRO A 79 -9.99 2.23 -13.73
N ASP A 80 -9.99 3.39 -14.42
CA ASP A 80 -11.11 3.82 -15.24
C ASP A 80 -11.08 3.17 -16.64
N LYS A 81 -9.87 2.77 -17.09
CA LYS A 81 -9.66 1.95 -18.31
C LYS A 81 -8.46 1.04 -18.07
N GLY A 82 -8.41 -0.06 -18.83
CA GLY A 82 -7.37 -1.06 -18.70
C GLY A 82 -7.60 -2.01 -17.53
N SER A 83 -6.60 -2.79 -17.20
CA SER A 83 -6.68 -3.79 -16.14
C SER A 83 -5.39 -3.92 -15.34
N VAL A 84 -5.53 -4.33 -14.09
CA VAL A 84 -4.43 -4.75 -13.22
C VAL A 84 -4.73 -6.16 -12.77
N SER A 85 -3.82 -7.09 -12.99
CA SER A 85 -3.91 -8.46 -12.49
C SER A 85 -2.73 -8.77 -11.60
N CYS A 86 -3.01 -9.44 -10.47
CA CYS A 86 -2.02 -9.87 -9.50
C CYS A 86 -2.18 -11.37 -9.26
N ASN A 87 -1.09 -12.12 -9.42
CA ASN A 87 -1.06 -13.56 -9.26
C ASN A 87 -0.37 -13.90 -7.92
N GLY A 88 -1.15 -13.99 -6.85
CA GLY A 88 -0.68 -14.29 -5.50
C GLY A 88 -1.22 -13.35 -4.44
N ARG A 89 -0.96 -13.70 -3.17
CA ARG A 89 -1.35 -12.89 -2.02
C ARG A 89 -0.48 -11.64 -1.95
N MET A 90 -1.10 -10.47 -1.96
CA MET A 90 -0.41 -9.18 -1.92
C MET A 90 -0.59 -8.52 -0.56
N ALA A 91 0.51 -7.99 -0.01
CA ALA A 91 0.48 -7.07 1.12
C ALA A 91 1.05 -5.71 0.68
N ALA A 92 0.35 -4.65 1.04
CA ALA A 92 0.76 -3.29 0.74
C ALA A 92 1.07 -2.52 2.03
N LEU A 93 2.30 -2.05 2.17
CA LEU A 93 2.74 -1.22 3.31
C LEU A 93 2.48 0.28 3.04
N LEU A 94 1.39 0.61 2.32
CA LEU A 94 1.08 1.97 1.88
C LEU A 94 0.42 2.81 2.97
N GLU A 95 -0.47 2.20 3.73
CA GLU A 95 -1.29 2.85 4.74
C GLU A 95 -1.29 1.96 5.99
N LEU A 96 -0.14 1.86 6.66
CA LEU A 96 0.04 1.03 7.86
C LEU A 96 -0.92 1.48 8.97
N GLY A 97 -1.74 0.54 9.45
CA GLY A 97 -2.80 0.82 10.41
C GLY A 97 -4.12 1.29 9.79
N ALA A 98 -4.20 1.44 8.45
CA ALA A 98 -5.49 1.60 7.79
C ALA A 98 -6.37 0.35 8.05
N GLY A 99 -7.62 0.59 8.43
CA GLY A 99 -8.52 -0.48 8.83
C GLY A 99 -8.48 -0.86 10.31
N PHE A 100 -7.59 -0.24 11.12
CA PHE A 100 -7.66 -0.40 12.56
C PHE A 100 -8.90 0.31 13.13
N HIS A 101 -9.61 -0.41 14.02
CA HIS A 101 -10.74 0.17 14.74
C HIS A 101 -10.23 0.80 16.05
N PRO A 102 -10.46 2.09 16.29
CA PRO A 102 -9.86 2.81 17.42
C PRO A 102 -10.31 2.29 18.79
N ASP A 103 -11.53 1.77 18.92
CA ASP A 103 -12.06 1.27 20.19
C ASP A 103 -11.67 -0.18 20.50
N LEU A 104 -11.14 -0.92 19.52
CA LEU A 104 -10.63 -2.27 19.73
C LEU A 104 -9.19 -2.23 20.25
N SER A 105 -8.83 -3.25 21.03
CA SER A 105 -7.44 -3.47 21.47
C SER A 105 -6.50 -3.77 20.31
N GLY A 106 -5.19 -3.68 20.53
CA GLY A 106 -4.20 -4.09 19.55
C GLY A 106 -4.38 -5.54 19.11
N ARG A 107 -4.64 -6.44 20.07
CA ARG A 107 -4.92 -7.86 19.80
C ARG A 107 -6.14 -8.04 18.88
N GLU A 108 -7.24 -7.40 19.18
CA GLU A 108 -8.44 -7.46 18.34
C GLU A 108 -8.20 -6.85 16.94
N ASN A 109 -7.41 -5.79 16.86
CA ASN A 109 -7.00 -5.20 15.59
C ASN A 109 -6.07 -6.10 14.76
N ILE A 110 -5.23 -6.94 15.40
CA ILE A 110 -4.47 -7.99 14.68
C ILE A 110 -5.44 -8.95 13.97
N TYR A 111 -6.49 -9.41 14.65
CA TYR A 111 -7.48 -10.27 14.03
C TYR A 111 -8.26 -9.57 12.92
N LEU A 112 -8.71 -8.34 13.17
CA LEU A 112 -9.45 -7.54 12.20
C LEU A 112 -8.61 -7.30 10.94
N ASN A 113 -7.41 -6.78 11.11
CA ASN A 113 -6.55 -6.42 9.98
C ASN A 113 -5.99 -7.63 9.27
N GLY A 114 -5.61 -8.70 10.00
CA GLY A 114 -5.22 -9.97 9.41
C GLY A 114 -6.31 -10.56 8.52
N ALA A 115 -7.57 -10.51 8.97
CA ALA A 115 -8.71 -10.98 8.17
C ALA A 115 -8.93 -10.09 6.91
N ILE A 116 -8.80 -8.77 7.02
CA ILE A 116 -8.87 -7.85 5.87
C ILE A 116 -7.77 -8.18 4.84
N LEU A 117 -6.58 -8.54 5.31
CA LEU A 117 -5.45 -8.93 4.47
C LEU A 117 -5.52 -10.40 3.98
N GLY A 118 -6.63 -11.09 4.26
CA GLY A 118 -6.91 -12.43 3.75
C GLY A 118 -6.35 -13.60 4.57
N MET A 119 -5.94 -13.37 5.82
CA MET A 119 -5.59 -14.47 6.74
C MET A 119 -6.85 -15.14 7.28
N THR A 120 -6.82 -16.44 7.39
CA THR A 120 -7.80 -17.20 8.16
C THR A 120 -7.56 -17.01 9.67
N ARG A 121 -8.60 -17.22 10.47
CA ARG A 121 -8.45 -17.14 11.95
C ARG A 121 -7.35 -18.07 12.47
N SER A 122 -7.27 -19.28 11.94
CA SER A 122 -6.25 -20.26 12.34
C SER A 122 -4.83 -19.80 11.98
N GLU A 123 -4.64 -19.07 10.86
CA GLU A 123 -3.35 -18.47 10.51
C GLU A 123 -2.98 -17.36 11.48
N ILE A 124 -3.96 -16.52 11.85
CA ILE A 124 -3.74 -15.44 12.82
C ILE A 124 -3.39 -16.02 14.19
N ASP A 125 -4.16 -17.02 14.68
CA ASP A 125 -3.91 -17.68 15.99
C ASP A 125 -2.48 -18.23 16.07
N ARG A 126 -1.96 -18.82 14.99
CA ARG A 126 -0.59 -19.36 14.96
C ARG A 126 0.49 -18.29 14.96
N LYS A 127 0.21 -17.11 14.38
CA LYS A 127 1.18 -16.03 14.21
C LYS A 127 1.02 -14.91 15.23
N LEU A 128 0.03 -15.01 16.09
CA LEU A 128 -0.36 -13.93 17.00
C LEU A 128 0.81 -13.44 17.87
N GLU A 129 1.50 -14.37 18.52
CA GLU A 129 2.62 -14.02 19.39
C GLU A 129 3.82 -13.46 18.60
N GLU A 130 4.09 -13.99 17.40
CA GLU A 130 5.13 -13.45 16.51
C GLU A 130 4.81 -12.01 16.09
N ILE A 131 3.54 -11.73 15.76
CA ILE A 131 3.10 -10.37 15.41
C ILE A 131 3.27 -9.42 16.58
N ILE A 132 2.88 -9.84 17.80
CA ILE A 132 2.98 -9.03 19.00
C ILE A 132 4.45 -8.73 19.31
N ASP A 133 5.30 -9.75 19.35
CA ASP A 133 6.74 -9.63 19.59
C ASP A 133 7.41 -8.73 18.54
N PHE A 134 7.13 -8.97 17.26
CA PHE A 134 7.68 -8.12 16.20
C PHE A 134 7.25 -6.66 16.34
N SER A 135 6.04 -6.38 16.79
CA SER A 135 5.59 -5.01 17.03
C SER A 135 6.27 -4.34 18.23
N GLY A 136 6.72 -5.14 19.22
CA GLY A 136 7.25 -4.70 20.52
C GLY A 136 6.19 -3.99 21.36
N LEU A 137 4.93 -4.45 21.27
CA LEU A 137 3.79 -3.86 21.95
C LEU A 137 3.16 -4.80 23.00
N GLU A 138 3.90 -5.76 23.51
CA GLU A 138 3.42 -6.80 24.44
C GLU A 138 2.69 -6.20 25.64
N LYS A 139 3.20 -5.08 26.17
CA LYS A 139 2.62 -4.38 27.33
C LYS A 139 1.34 -3.61 27.01
N PHE A 140 1.11 -3.32 25.74
CA PHE A 140 0.02 -2.45 25.29
C PHE A 140 -1.02 -3.17 24.42
N VAL A 141 -0.75 -4.43 24.01
CA VAL A 141 -1.56 -5.15 23.02
C VAL A 141 -3.02 -5.29 23.43
N ASP A 142 -3.34 -5.34 24.71
CA ASP A 142 -4.70 -5.44 25.23
C ASP A 142 -5.34 -4.06 25.54
N THR A 143 -4.64 -2.97 25.19
CA THR A 143 -5.15 -1.59 25.31
C THR A 143 -5.82 -1.15 23.99
N PRO A 144 -6.93 -0.37 24.01
CA PRO A 144 -7.56 0.18 22.83
C PRO A 144 -6.60 1.04 21.97
N VAL A 145 -6.64 0.84 20.65
CA VAL A 145 -5.71 1.50 19.70
C VAL A 145 -5.85 3.03 19.68
N LYS A 146 -7.00 3.59 20.07
CA LYS A 146 -7.16 5.04 20.26
C LYS A 146 -6.16 5.65 21.25
N ASN A 147 -5.60 4.84 22.15
CA ASN A 147 -4.60 5.25 23.13
C ASN A 147 -3.16 5.07 22.63
N TYR A 148 -2.97 4.54 21.41
CA TYR A 148 -1.67 4.34 20.82
C TYR A 148 -1.10 5.64 20.25
N SER A 149 0.22 5.79 20.30
CA SER A 149 0.90 6.79 19.49
C SER A 149 0.84 6.39 18.00
N SER A 150 1.05 7.37 17.11
CA SER A 150 1.14 7.07 15.68
C SER A 150 2.21 6.03 15.36
N GLY A 151 3.35 6.07 16.05
CA GLY A 151 4.41 5.08 15.92
C GLY A 151 3.96 3.67 16.33
N MET A 152 3.19 3.53 17.42
CA MET A 152 2.64 2.23 17.84
C MET A 152 1.67 1.66 16.81
N VAL A 153 0.80 2.50 16.25
CA VAL A 153 -0.14 2.11 15.18
C VAL A 153 0.61 1.55 13.97
N VAL A 154 1.64 2.26 13.54
CA VAL A 154 2.44 1.86 12.38
C VAL A 154 3.25 0.59 12.65
N ARG A 155 3.85 0.45 13.83
CA ARG A 155 4.57 -0.77 14.25
C ARG A 155 3.66 -1.99 14.22
N LEU A 156 2.46 -1.86 14.78
CA LEU A 156 1.48 -2.95 14.75
C LEU A 156 1.02 -3.27 13.33
N GLY A 157 0.71 -2.25 12.52
CA GLY A 157 0.30 -2.41 11.13
C GLY A 157 1.36 -3.11 10.27
N PHE A 158 2.64 -2.73 10.45
CA PHE A 158 3.75 -3.38 9.77
C PHE A 158 3.91 -4.85 10.20
N ALA A 159 3.84 -5.11 11.51
CA ALA A 159 3.92 -6.46 12.06
C ALA A 159 2.82 -7.36 11.48
N VAL A 160 1.58 -6.89 11.42
CA VAL A 160 0.49 -7.66 10.79
C VAL A 160 0.76 -7.89 9.31
N ALA A 161 1.03 -6.83 8.54
CA ALA A 161 1.18 -6.91 7.09
C ALA A 161 2.34 -7.83 6.64
N THR A 162 3.45 -7.85 7.37
CA THR A 162 4.58 -8.73 7.05
C THR A 162 4.36 -10.19 7.49
N ASN A 163 3.42 -10.44 8.39
CA ASN A 163 3.06 -11.79 8.84
C ASN A 163 1.90 -12.43 8.04
N VAL A 164 1.34 -11.73 7.05
CA VAL A 164 0.34 -12.28 6.11
C VAL A 164 0.94 -13.35 5.20
N ASP A 165 2.27 -13.48 5.18
CA ASP A 165 3.01 -14.35 4.26
C ASP A 165 2.75 -13.99 2.79
N PRO A 166 3.03 -12.75 2.37
CA PRO A 166 2.71 -12.28 1.04
C PRO A 166 3.67 -12.85 -0.01
N GLU A 167 3.15 -13.17 -1.20
CA GLU A 167 3.93 -13.51 -2.39
C GLU A 167 4.40 -12.23 -3.12
N ILE A 168 3.62 -11.14 -2.95
CA ILE A 168 3.90 -9.83 -3.53
C ILE A 168 3.82 -8.79 -2.42
N LEU A 169 4.91 -8.04 -2.22
CA LEU A 169 4.99 -6.99 -1.20
C LEU A 169 5.14 -5.62 -1.87
N ILE A 170 4.22 -4.71 -1.59
CA ILE A 170 4.34 -3.30 -2.00
C ILE A 170 4.90 -2.50 -0.82
N ILE A 171 6.02 -1.84 -1.08
CA ILE A 171 6.71 -0.99 -0.11
C ILE A 171 6.71 0.44 -0.65
N ASP A 172 6.09 1.37 0.08
CA ASP A 172 6.26 2.79 -0.17
C ASP A 172 7.39 3.33 0.73
N GLU A 173 7.92 4.48 0.43
CA GLU A 173 9.01 5.20 1.10
C GLU A 173 8.95 5.21 2.65
N VAL A 174 7.87 4.72 3.24
CA VAL A 174 7.50 4.74 4.67
C VAL A 174 8.32 3.78 5.55
N LEU A 175 9.46 3.23 5.08
CA LEU A 175 10.33 2.40 5.95
C LEU A 175 11.04 3.19 7.06
N ALA A 176 10.97 4.52 7.04
CA ALA A 176 11.48 5.39 8.09
C ALA A 176 10.52 5.53 9.28
N VAL A 177 9.85 4.44 9.68
CA VAL A 177 8.81 4.47 10.73
C VAL A 177 9.29 3.80 12.02
N GLY A 178 8.91 4.38 13.14
CA GLY A 178 9.33 3.90 14.45
C GLY A 178 10.72 4.39 14.86
N ASP A 179 11.29 3.77 15.88
CA ASP A 179 12.66 4.02 16.30
C ASP A 179 13.68 3.25 15.42
N GLU A 180 14.95 3.56 15.57
CA GLU A 180 16.04 2.96 14.80
C GLU A 180 16.07 1.42 14.92
N SER A 181 15.77 0.90 16.10
CA SER A 181 15.74 -0.55 16.34
C SER A 181 14.61 -1.24 15.56
N PHE A 182 13.46 -0.60 15.49
CA PHE A 182 12.33 -1.12 14.69
C PHE A 182 12.59 -1.02 13.20
N GLN A 183 13.19 0.08 12.73
CA GLN A 183 13.60 0.23 11.33
C GLN A 183 14.56 -0.89 10.91
N HIS A 184 15.54 -1.23 11.76
CA HIS A 184 16.45 -2.33 11.49
C HIS A 184 15.71 -3.66 11.33
N ARG A 185 14.77 -4.00 12.22
CA ARG A 185 13.92 -5.21 12.09
C ARG A 185 13.07 -5.21 10.83
N CYS A 186 12.53 -4.05 10.44
CA CYS A 186 11.81 -3.93 9.18
C CYS A 186 12.70 -4.24 7.97
N HIS A 187 13.92 -3.69 7.94
CA HIS A 187 14.88 -3.95 6.88
C HIS A 187 15.28 -5.43 6.81
N GLU A 188 15.56 -6.06 7.94
CA GLU A 188 15.88 -7.49 8.00
C GLU A 188 14.72 -8.35 7.48
N LYS A 189 13.48 -8.03 7.86
CA LYS A 189 12.29 -8.77 7.39
C LYS A 189 12.08 -8.62 5.88
N ILE A 190 12.30 -7.43 5.32
CA ILE A 190 12.21 -7.21 3.88
C ILE A 190 13.31 -7.94 3.13
N GLU A 191 14.54 -7.91 3.67
CA GLU A 191 15.65 -8.62 3.07
C GLU A 191 15.44 -10.14 3.10
N SER A 192 14.83 -10.70 4.16
CA SER A 192 14.45 -12.12 4.19
C SER A 192 13.45 -12.47 3.09
N PHE A 193 12.46 -11.61 2.85
CA PHE A 193 11.49 -11.81 1.75
C PHE A 193 12.17 -11.79 0.38
N ARG A 194 13.14 -10.91 0.19
CA ARG A 194 13.93 -10.85 -1.04
C ARG A 194 14.75 -12.14 -1.25
N GLN A 195 15.38 -12.65 -0.19
CA GLN A 195 16.15 -13.89 -0.22
C GLN A 195 15.28 -15.13 -0.44
N GLU A 196 14.03 -15.11 0.04
CA GLU A 196 13.03 -16.14 -0.21
C GLU A 196 12.48 -16.11 -1.64
N GLY A 197 12.89 -15.16 -2.47
CA GLY A 197 12.44 -15.03 -3.86
C GLY A 197 11.03 -14.47 -4.00
N ARG A 198 10.54 -13.69 -3.02
CA ARG A 198 9.24 -13.02 -3.12
C ARG A 198 9.34 -11.81 -4.05
N THR A 199 8.21 -11.46 -4.66
CA THR A 199 8.13 -10.28 -5.52
C THR A 199 7.98 -9.03 -4.67
N ILE A 200 8.87 -8.03 -4.88
CA ILE A 200 8.85 -6.76 -4.14
C ILE A 200 8.63 -5.61 -5.11
N ILE A 201 7.67 -4.75 -4.82
CA ILE A 201 7.43 -3.50 -5.53
C ILE A 201 7.84 -2.36 -4.61
N LEU A 202 8.93 -1.68 -4.95
CA LEU A 202 9.52 -0.60 -4.15
C LEU A 202 9.23 0.75 -4.79
N VAL A 203 8.60 1.65 -4.03
CA VAL A 203 8.50 3.06 -4.41
C VAL A 203 9.45 3.87 -3.54
N SER A 204 10.37 4.58 -4.15
CA SER A 204 11.33 5.42 -3.43
C SER A 204 11.74 6.62 -4.27
N HIS A 205 12.04 7.73 -3.57
CA HIS A 205 12.74 8.88 -4.16
C HIS A 205 14.27 8.71 -4.15
N GLY A 206 14.78 7.76 -3.39
CA GLY A 206 16.20 7.46 -3.25
C GLY A 206 16.73 6.64 -4.42
N LEU A 207 17.17 7.29 -5.51
CA LEU A 207 17.71 6.61 -6.71
C LEU A 207 18.80 5.60 -6.38
N MET A 208 19.66 5.88 -5.40
CA MET A 208 20.72 4.97 -4.96
C MET A 208 20.14 3.66 -4.37
N GLN A 209 19.13 3.76 -3.54
CA GLN A 209 18.46 2.60 -2.95
C GLN A 209 17.77 1.76 -4.03
N VAL A 210 17.06 2.42 -4.96
CA VAL A 210 16.40 1.75 -6.09
C VAL A 210 17.43 1.03 -6.96
N ALA A 211 18.56 1.68 -7.29
CA ALA A 211 19.61 1.09 -8.10
C ALA A 211 20.28 -0.13 -7.44
N GLN A 212 20.34 -0.16 -6.12
CA GLN A 212 20.93 -1.28 -5.37
C GLN A 212 19.98 -2.48 -5.22
N LEU A 213 18.68 -2.22 -5.07
CA LEU A 213 17.71 -3.23 -4.71
C LEU A 213 16.88 -3.75 -5.89
N CYS A 214 16.64 -2.90 -6.90
CA CYS A 214 15.70 -3.22 -7.97
C CYS A 214 16.42 -3.78 -9.21
N SER A 215 15.88 -4.87 -9.75
CA SER A 215 16.33 -5.44 -11.02
C SER A 215 15.79 -4.68 -12.24
N THR A 216 14.62 -4.07 -12.09
CA THR A 216 13.90 -3.32 -13.13
C THR A 216 13.23 -2.12 -12.49
N VAL A 217 13.10 -1.03 -13.24
CA VAL A 217 12.53 0.23 -12.76
C VAL A 217 11.55 0.78 -13.79
N ALA A 218 10.36 1.19 -13.35
CA ALA A 218 9.43 2.00 -14.12
C ALA A 218 9.58 3.47 -13.69
N TRP A 219 9.89 4.33 -14.65
CA TRP A 219 9.93 5.77 -14.41
C TRP A 219 8.60 6.39 -14.82
N LEU A 220 7.85 6.86 -13.82
CA LEU A 220 6.55 7.49 -14.02
C LEU A 220 6.70 9.02 -14.06
N GLU A 221 6.29 9.64 -15.16
CA GLU A 221 6.24 11.08 -15.31
C GLU A 221 4.87 11.53 -15.84
N LYS A 222 4.20 12.42 -15.10
CA LYS A 222 2.87 12.98 -15.46
C LYS A 222 1.84 11.92 -15.87
N GLY A 223 1.89 10.77 -15.19
CA GLY A 223 0.97 9.65 -15.39
C GLY A 223 1.32 8.70 -16.54
N VAL A 224 2.50 8.81 -17.13
CA VAL A 224 2.99 7.98 -18.23
C VAL A 224 4.31 7.34 -17.84
N ILE A 225 4.54 6.07 -18.26
CA ILE A 225 5.85 5.41 -18.16
C ILE A 225 6.76 5.95 -19.26
N GLN A 226 8.01 6.27 -18.90
CA GLN A 226 9.05 6.80 -19.80
C GLN A 226 9.94 5.67 -20.30
#